data_c432126f138157fc3a1a02e380fcb115
#
_entry.id   c432126f138157fc3a1a02e380fcb115
#
_cell.length_a   1.000
_cell.length_b   1.000
_cell.length_c   1.000
_cell.angle_alpha   90.00
_cell.angle_beta   90.00
_cell.angle_gamma   90.00
#
_symmetry.space_group_name_H-M   'P 1'
#
loop_
_entity.id
_entity.type
_entity.pdbx_description
1 polymer ?
#
loop_
_entity_poly.entity_id
_entity_poly.type
_entity_poly.pdbx_seq_one_letter_code
_entity_poly.pdbx_strand_id
1 'polypeptide(L)'
;TCALPIYLEQVVAAVEETTPDILIVDSIQTMYNGDQTASPGSISQVKECTMALMQLAKGNGITIFVIGHVNKEGNLAGPKVLEHMVDCVLYFEGDRHMSYRILRAAKNRYGATNEIGVFEMDDTGLREVPNPSQMLLEGRLTDEPGTCVTCVMEGARPVLAEVQALLTPSAFGNPRRSTNGFDYNRAMLLMAVLEKRGGLSVNTCDAYLNVIGGLYLDEPGADLAAVLALASSFRDKPVPADLVAVGEVGLTGELRSVSALNQRLSEIHRLGFKKCLVPKRHGKQTIVPPEDLQLIPVRNIREALAILL
;
A
#
# COMPACT_ATOMS: atom_id res chain seq x y z
N THR A 1 -15.05 21.64 -22.88
CA THR A 1 -15.45 21.08 -24.19
C THR A 1 -14.92 19.67 -24.30
N CYS A 2 -15.78 18.68 -24.54
CA CYS A 2 -15.39 17.31 -24.84
C CYS A 2 -15.29 17.18 -26.37
N ALA A 3 -14.11 16.81 -26.88
CA ALA A 3 -13.90 16.51 -28.29
C ALA A 3 -13.45 15.06 -28.44
N LEU A 4 -13.71 14.46 -29.59
CA LEU A 4 -13.32 13.07 -29.90
C LEU A 4 -12.23 12.97 -30.99
N PRO A 5 -11.26 13.95 -31.12
CA PRO A 5 -10.18 13.76 -32.07
C PRO A 5 -9.22 12.70 -31.57
N ILE A 6 -8.92 11.74 -32.43
CA ILE A 6 -7.86 10.74 -32.19
C ILE A 6 -6.55 11.13 -32.87
N TYR A 7 -6.61 12.09 -33.82
CA TYR A 7 -5.45 12.58 -34.53
C TYR A 7 -4.77 13.71 -33.77
N LEU A 8 -3.46 13.59 -33.59
CA LEU A 8 -2.65 14.55 -32.83
C LEU A 8 -2.78 15.99 -33.41
N GLU A 9 -2.78 16.12 -34.72
CA GLU A 9 -2.88 17.41 -35.41
C GLU A 9 -4.18 18.16 -35.09
N GLN A 10 -5.28 17.40 -34.94
CA GLN A 10 -6.58 17.97 -34.55
C GLN A 10 -6.57 18.44 -33.09
N VAL A 11 -5.88 17.73 -32.21
CA VAL A 11 -5.72 18.14 -30.80
C VAL A 11 -4.89 19.42 -30.72
N VAL A 12 -3.79 19.50 -31.47
CA VAL A 12 -2.94 20.68 -31.51
C VAL A 12 -3.73 21.90 -32.02
N ALA A 13 -4.44 21.75 -33.13
CA ALA A 13 -5.28 22.84 -33.71
C ALA A 13 -6.37 23.30 -32.70
N ALA A 14 -7.02 22.36 -32.02
CA ALA A 14 -8.05 22.69 -31.03
C ALA A 14 -7.46 23.42 -29.79
N VAL A 15 -6.28 23.06 -29.35
CA VAL A 15 -5.57 23.76 -28.25
C VAL A 15 -5.16 25.19 -28.67
N GLU A 16 -4.66 25.37 -29.89
CA GLU A 16 -4.29 26.69 -30.41
C GLU A 16 -5.52 27.60 -30.55
N GLU A 17 -6.68 27.06 -30.94
CA GLU A 17 -7.92 27.80 -31.06
C GLU A 17 -8.55 28.16 -29.70
N THR A 18 -8.57 27.22 -28.77
CA THR A 18 -9.29 27.37 -27.49
C THR A 18 -8.43 27.88 -26.35
N THR A 19 -7.10 27.77 -26.45
CA THR A 19 -6.12 28.15 -25.41
C THR A 19 -6.54 27.71 -23.98
N PRO A 20 -6.73 26.40 -23.74
CA PRO A 20 -7.22 25.92 -22.45
C PRO A 20 -6.12 26.00 -21.39
N ASP A 21 -6.48 26.16 -20.12
CA ASP A 21 -5.56 26.05 -18.99
C ASP A 21 -5.13 24.60 -18.73
N ILE A 22 -6.03 23.65 -18.98
CA ILE A 22 -5.84 22.22 -18.76
C ILE A 22 -6.34 21.41 -19.96
N LEU A 23 -5.50 20.47 -20.41
CA LEU A 23 -5.87 19.47 -21.40
C LEU A 23 -5.82 18.07 -20.76
N ILE A 24 -6.87 17.28 -20.95
CA ILE A 24 -6.92 15.87 -20.51
C ILE A 24 -7.01 14.99 -21.77
N VAL A 25 -6.07 14.05 -21.90
CA VAL A 25 -6.02 13.07 -23.00
C VAL A 25 -6.34 11.68 -22.43
N ASP A 26 -7.51 11.14 -22.76
CA ASP A 26 -7.95 9.79 -22.37
C ASP A 26 -8.33 8.99 -23.63
N SER A 27 -7.45 8.08 -24.06
CA SER A 27 -6.15 7.70 -23.55
C SER A 27 -5.06 7.91 -24.60
N ILE A 28 -3.81 7.95 -24.17
CA ILE A 28 -2.67 8.11 -25.09
C ILE A 28 -2.56 6.95 -26.08
N GLN A 29 -3.05 5.76 -25.74
CA GLN A 29 -3.02 4.59 -26.61
C GLN A 29 -3.97 4.72 -27.83
N THR A 30 -4.96 5.59 -27.75
CA THR A 30 -5.89 5.85 -28.88
C THR A 30 -5.44 6.99 -29.78
N MET A 31 -4.44 7.75 -29.34
CA MET A 31 -3.87 8.86 -30.12
C MET A 31 -3.09 8.34 -31.33
N TYR A 32 -3.20 9.06 -32.43
CA TYR A 32 -2.55 8.77 -33.70
C TYR A 32 -1.87 10.00 -34.28
N ASN A 33 -0.59 9.86 -34.60
CA ASN A 33 0.17 10.82 -35.40
C ASN A 33 0.20 10.32 -36.84
N GLY A 34 -0.42 11.06 -37.76
CA GLY A 34 -0.53 10.71 -39.18
C GLY A 34 0.79 10.59 -39.92
N ASP A 35 1.85 11.26 -39.46
CA ASP A 35 3.19 11.18 -40.03
C ASP A 35 3.92 9.87 -39.76
N GLN A 36 3.37 9.02 -38.90
CA GLN A 36 3.97 7.74 -38.50
C GLN A 36 3.20 6.56 -39.15
N THR A 37 3.95 5.60 -39.67
CA THR A 37 3.39 4.38 -40.27
C THR A 37 2.96 3.31 -39.24
N ALA A 38 3.34 3.49 -37.99
CA ALA A 38 3.03 2.54 -36.90
C ALA A 38 1.56 2.64 -36.48
N SER A 39 0.96 1.52 -36.06
CA SER A 39 -0.43 1.45 -35.61
C SER A 39 -0.66 2.23 -34.31
N PRO A 40 -1.88 2.78 -34.09
CA PRO A 40 -2.27 3.36 -32.80
C PRO A 40 -1.98 2.44 -31.64
N GLY A 41 -1.55 2.95 -30.50
CA GLY A 41 -1.20 2.17 -29.31
C GLY A 41 0.17 1.48 -29.35
N SER A 42 0.90 1.54 -30.49
CA SER A 42 2.28 1.07 -30.54
C SER A 42 3.20 1.97 -29.73
N ILE A 43 4.32 1.42 -29.23
CA ILE A 43 5.30 2.17 -28.40
C ILE A 43 5.80 3.41 -29.11
N SER A 44 6.04 3.35 -30.45
CA SER A 44 6.48 4.49 -31.23
C SER A 44 5.43 5.59 -31.31
N GLN A 45 4.17 5.25 -31.61
CA GLN A 45 3.06 6.20 -31.64
C GLN A 45 2.84 6.89 -30.29
N VAL A 46 2.78 6.09 -29.21
CA VAL A 46 2.64 6.61 -27.84
C VAL A 46 3.77 7.58 -27.49
N LYS A 47 5.01 7.25 -27.85
CA LYS A 47 6.18 8.10 -27.61
C LYS A 47 6.09 9.42 -28.38
N GLU A 48 5.82 9.36 -29.68
CA GLU A 48 5.75 10.55 -30.53
C GLU A 48 4.59 11.47 -30.13
N CYS A 49 3.40 10.92 -29.90
CA CYS A 49 2.27 11.70 -29.42
C CYS A 49 2.58 12.38 -28.07
N THR A 50 3.22 11.66 -27.14
CA THR A 50 3.61 12.24 -25.85
C THR A 50 4.65 13.34 -26.01
N MET A 51 5.65 13.19 -26.90
CA MET A 51 6.63 14.24 -27.18
C MET A 51 5.97 15.50 -27.72
N ALA A 52 5.06 15.38 -28.66
CA ALA A 52 4.31 16.50 -29.23
C ALA A 52 3.44 17.20 -28.17
N LEU A 53 2.73 16.43 -27.33
CA LEU A 53 1.94 16.98 -26.21
C LEU A 53 2.83 17.72 -25.20
N MET A 54 4.03 17.22 -24.91
CA MET A 54 4.98 17.90 -24.03
C MET A 54 5.50 19.24 -24.64
N GLN A 55 5.73 19.27 -25.95
CA GLN A 55 6.11 20.50 -26.64
C GLN A 55 4.95 21.50 -26.61
N LEU A 56 3.73 21.03 -26.86
CA LEU A 56 2.52 21.84 -26.80
C LEU A 56 2.31 22.43 -25.39
N ALA A 57 2.49 21.62 -24.35
CA ALA A 57 2.39 22.07 -22.96
C ALA A 57 3.37 23.20 -22.65
N LYS A 58 4.65 23.02 -23.03
CA LYS A 58 5.70 24.01 -22.78
C LYS A 58 5.55 25.27 -23.63
N GLY A 59 5.13 25.10 -24.88
CA GLY A 59 4.96 26.23 -25.83
C GLY A 59 3.80 27.15 -25.44
N ASN A 60 2.72 26.60 -24.94
CA ASN A 60 1.49 27.34 -24.60
C ASN A 60 1.30 27.54 -23.07
N GLY A 61 2.19 27.03 -22.23
CA GLY A 61 2.08 27.18 -20.78
C GLY A 61 0.88 26.45 -20.16
N ILE A 62 0.40 25.37 -20.79
CA ILE A 62 -0.77 24.60 -20.33
C ILE A 62 -0.38 23.34 -19.56
N THR A 63 -1.24 22.91 -18.66
CA THR A 63 -1.09 21.64 -17.94
C THR A 63 -1.76 20.50 -18.72
N ILE A 64 -1.01 19.44 -19.04
CA ILE A 64 -1.56 18.28 -19.77
C ILE A 64 -1.56 17.04 -18.87
N PHE A 65 -2.74 16.43 -18.69
CA PHE A 65 -2.92 15.13 -18.10
C PHE A 65 -3.01 14.09 -19.21
N VAL A 66 -2.08 13.14 -19.21
CA VAL A 66 -2.06 12.02 -20.16
C VAL A 66 -2.46 10.75 -19.41
N ILE A 67 -3.61 10.20 -19.76
CA ILE A 67 -4.12 8.96 -19.16
C ILE A 67 -3.62 7.79 -20.00
N GLY A 68 -3.04 6.79 -19.31
CA GLY A 68 -2.57 5.55 -19.92
C GLY A 68 -3.09 4.34 -19.16
N HIS A 69 -3.40 3.26 -19.88
CA HIS A 69 -3.86 2.01 -19.28
C HIS A 69 -2.70 1.04 -19.06
N VAL A 70 -2.66 0.40 -17.90
CA VAL A 70 -1.73 -0.68 -17.56
C VAL A 70 -2.36 -2.05 -17.83
N ASN A 71 -1.56 -3.04 -18.22
CA ASN A 71 -1.99 -4.41 -18.36
C ASN A 71 -2.18 -5.06 -16.98
N LYS A 72 -2.92 -6.21 -16.92
CA LYS A 72 -3.15 -6.98 -15.69
C LYS A 72 -1.86 -7.42 -14.96
N GLU A 73 -0.72 -7.43 -15.64
CA GLU A 73 0.60 -7.77 -15.12
C GLU A 73 1.37 -6.54 -14.58
N GLY A 74 0.72 -5.36 -14.51
CA GLY A 74 1.37 -4.11 -14.12
C GLY A 74 2.44 -3.63 -15.12
N ASN A 75 2.66 -4.38 -16.20
CA ASN A 75 3.55 -4.00 -17.28
C ASN A 75 2.78 -3.22 -18.34
N LEU A 76 3.09 -1.96 -18.44
CA LEU A 76 2.62 -1.08 -19.50
C LEU A 76 3.27 -1.50 -20.82
N ALA A 77 2.49 -1.97 -21.77
CA ALA A 77 2.91 -1.89 -23.18
C ALA A 77 2.99 -0.38 -23.54
N GLY A 78 4.16 0.21 -23.37
CA GLY A 78 4.42 1.62 -23.71
C GLY A 78 4.64 2.61 -22.54
N PRO A 79 3.97 2.53 -21.38
CA PRO A 79 4.04 3.61 -20.36
C PRO A 79 5.34 3.72 -19.57
N LYS A 80 6.11 2.64 -19.38
CA LYS A 80 7.47 2.80 -18.77
C LYS A 80 8.33 3.80 -19.56
N VAL A 81 8.12 3.90 -20.87
CA VAL A 81 8.78 4.93 -21.70
C VAL A 81 8.28 6.32 -21.32
N LEU A 82 6.99 6.48 -21.04
CA LEU A 82 6.38 7.77 -20.67
C LEU A 82 6.85 8.27 -19.30
N GLU A 83 7.06 7.36 -18.34
CA GLU A 83 7.54 7.73 -17.01
C GLU A 83 8.82 8.56 -17.02
N HIS A 84 9.70 8.28 -17.97
CA HIS A 84 10.95 9.05 -18.12
C HIS A 84 10.73 10.41 -18.79
N MET A 85 9.67 10.56 -19.58
CA MET A 85 9.41 11.74 -20.39
C MET A 85 8.64 12.82 -19.61
N VAL A 86 7.62 12.42 -18.86
CA VAL A 86 6.72 13.35 -18.15
C VAL A 86 7.31 13.87 -16.84
N ASP A 87 6.80 14.98 -16.33
CA ASP A 87 7.28 15.59 -15.08
C ASP A 87 6.71 14.92 -13.84
N CYS A 88 5.49 14.39 -13.91
CA CYS A 88 4.82 13.68 -12.82
C CYS A 88 4.20 12.40 -13.35
N VAL A 89 4.27 11.32 -12.55
CA VAL A 89 3.61 10.05 -12.80
C VAL A 89 2.78 9.68 -11.58
N LEU A 90 1.49 9.52 -11.80
CA LEU A 90 0.54 9.10 -10.79
C LEU A 90 0.00 7.72 -11.14
N TYR A 91 0.13 6.77 -10.22
CA TYR A 91 -0.55 5.48 -10.33
C TYR A 91 -1.88 5.54 -9.58
N PHE A 92 -2.92 5.04 -10.24
CA PHE A 92 -4.23 4.87 -9.67
C PHE A 92 -4.46 3.38 -9.44
N GLU A 93 -4.24 2.96 -8.20
CA GLU A 93 -4.23 1.56 -7.78
C GLU A 93 -5.57 1.19 -7.15
N GLY A 94 -6.00 -0.05 -7.34
CA GLY A 94 -7.18 -0.59 -6.67
C GLY A 94 -7.55 -1.97 -7.21
N ASP A 95 -8.01 -2.85 -6.34
CA ASP A 95 -8.55 -4.14 -6.71
C ASP A 95 -10.03 -3.99 -7.11
N ARG A 96 -10.53 -4.88 -7.99
CA ARG A 96 -11.94 -4.92 -8.41
C ARG A 96 -12.91 -5.25 -7.28
N HIS A 97 -12.40 -5.88 -6.23
CA HIS A 97 -13.19 -6.32 -5.07
C HIS A 97 -13.19 -5.30 -3.93
N MET A 98 -12.47 -4.18 -4.08
CA MET A 98 -12.36 -3.14 -3.07
C MET A 98 -13.13 -1.90 -3.47
N SER A 99 -13.82 -1.30 -2.49
CA SER A 99 -14.53 -0.03 -2.69
C SER A 99 -13.61 1.17 -2.81
N TYR A 100 -12.33 1.05 -2.41
CA TYR A 100 -11.42 2.20 -2.44
C TYR A 100 -10.32 2.08 -3.52
N ARG A 101 -9.73 3.24 -3.79
CA ARG A 101 -8.65 3.45 -4.76
C ARG A 101 -7.57 4.30 -4.11
N ILE A 102 -6.32 3.97 -4.41
CA ILE A 102 -5.14 4.71 -3.94
C ILE A 102 -4.52 5.43 -5.13
N LEU A 103 -4.33 6.73 -4.99
CA LEU A 103 -3.57 7.54 -5.93
C LEU A 103 -2.17 7.76 -5.37
N ARG A 104 -1.16 7.25 -6.04
CA ARG A 104 0.24 7.28 -5.61
C ARG A 104 1.12 8.00 -6.63
N ALA A 105 1.95 8.92 -6.17
CA ALA A 105 2.97 9.54 -7.00
C ALA A 105 4.19 8.60 -7.11
N ALA A 106 4.46 8.08 -8.32
CA ALA A 106 5.66 7.28 -8.61
C ALA A 106 6.85 8.16 -9.04
N LYS A 107 6.56 9.31 -9.64
CA LYS A 107 7.55 10.31 -10.03
C LYS A 107 6.94 11.70 -9.84
N ASN A 108 7.70 12.62 -9.30
CA ASN A 108 7.32 14.02 -9.22
C ASN A 108 8.60 14.90 -9.30
N ARG A 109 8.81 15.55 -10.42
CA ARG A 109 10.01 16.37 -10.64
C ARG A 109 10.05 17.62 -9.74
N TYR A 110 8.89 18.13 -9.34
CA TYR A 110 8.76 19.41 -8.64
C TYR A 110 8.22 19.27 -7.21
N GLY A 111 8.08 18.04 -6.72
CA GLY A 111 7.55 17.80 -5.38
C GLY A 111 7.87 16.40 -4.83
N ALA A 112 7.25 16.09 -3.70
CA ALA A 112 7.40 14.80 -3.04
C ALA A 112 6.68 13.68 -3.80
N THR A 113 7.18 12.45 -3.66
CA THR A 113 6.54 11.23 -4.19
C THR A 113 5.98 10.34 -3.09
N ASN A 114 6.10 10.76 -1.86
CA ASN A 114 5.76 9.98 -0.67
C ASN A 114 4.37 10.32 -0.09
N GLU A 115 3.54 11.02 -0.86
CA GLU A 115 2.15 11.29 -0.50
C GLU A 115 1.20 10.39 -1.28
N ILE A 116 0.09 10.00 -0.64
CA ILE A 116 -0.98 9.21 -1.25
C ILE A 116 -2.33 9.89 -1.04
N GLY A 117 -3.22 9.77 -2.05
CA GLY A 117 -4.64 10.04 -1.92
C GLY A 117 -5.41 8.73 -1.81
N VAL A 118 -6.32 8.63 -0.85
CA VAL A 118 -7.22 7.47 -0.73
C VAL A 118 -8.64 7.92 -1.06
N PHE A 119 -9.29 7.19 -1.96
CA PHE A 119 -10.63 7.47 -2.45
C PHE A 119 -11.50 6.23 -2.32
N GLU A 120 -12.77 6.42 -2.04
CA GLU A 120 -13.81 5.40 -2.07
C GLU A 120 -14.65 5.58 -3.33
N MET A 121 -15.03 4.47 -3.97
CA MET A 121 -15.96 4.47 -5.08
C MET A 121 -17.38 4.31 -4.54
N ASP A 122 -18.20 5.32 -4.73
CA ASP A 122 -19.62 5.25 -4.42
C ASP A 122 -20.50 5.44 -5.70
N ASP A 123 -21.80 5.44 -5.56
CA ASP A 123 -22.74 5.57 -6.68
C ASP A 123 -22.61 6.92 -7.43
N THR A 124 -22.00 7.91 -6.78
CA THR A 124 -21.79 9.26 -7.34
C THR A 124 -20.40 9.44 -7.94
N GLY A 125 -19.50 8.48 -7.76
CA GLY A 125 -18.14 8.49 -8.24
C GLY A 125 -17.09 8.33 -7.15
N LEU A 126 -15.93 8.96 -7.30
CA LEU A 126 -14.84 8.90 -6.32
C LEU A 126 -15.03 9.96 -5.23
N ARG A 127 -15.01 9.51 -3.97
CA ARG A 127 -15.03 10.36 -2.79
C ARG A 127 -13.72 10.23 -2.03
N GLU A 128 -13.13 11.34 -1.62
CA GLU A 128 -11.94 11.33 -0.76
C GLU A 128 -12.21 10.66 0.58
N VAL A 129 -11.28 9.81 1.03
CA VAL A 129 -11.27 9.21 2.37
C VAL A 129 -10.28 9.97 3.25
N PRO A 130 -10.74 10.89 4.11
CA PRO A 130 -9.85 11.71 4.93
C PRO A 130 -9.05 10.91 5.95
N ASN A 131 -9.62 9.78 6.42
CA ASN A 131 -9.04 8.92 7.43
C ASN A 131 -9.06 7.43 7.01
N PRO A 132 -8.07 6.98 6.18
CA PRO A 132 -7.98 5.60 5.74
C PRO A 132 -7.87 4.60 6.89
N SER A 133 -7.13 4.93 7.94
CA SER A 133 -6.94 4.06 9.10
C SER A 133 -8.26 3.76 9.82
N GLN A 134 -9.13 4.75 9.96
CA GLN A 134 -10.44 4.56 10.58
C GLN A 134 -11.32 3.65 9.72
N MET A 135 -11.36 3.87 8.42
CA MET A 135 -12.11 3.05 7.47
C MET A 135 -11.62 1.58 7.49
N LEU A 136 -10.30 1.36 7.49
CA LEU A 136 -9.70 0.02 7.49
C LEU A 136 -9.92 -0.76 8.78
N LEU A 137 -10.21 -0.07 9.88
CA LEU A 137 -10.52 -0.66 11.18
C LEU A 137 -12.02 -0.74 11.49
N GLU A 138 -12.87 -0.26 10.58
CA GLU A 138 -14.31 -0.31 10.73
C GLU A 138 -14.80 -1.78 10.72
N GLY A 139 -15.70 -2.11 11.65
CA GLY A 139 -16.22 -3.48 11.79
C GLY A 139 -15.26 -4.49 12.42
N ARG A 140 -14.08 -4.06 12.93
CA ARG A 140 -13.14 -4.92 13.63
C ARG A 140 -13.79 -5.58 14.85
N LEU A 141 -13.65 -6.91 14.95
CA LEU A 141 -14.00 -7.67 16.14
C LEU A 141 -12.82 -7.67 17.11
N THR A 142 -13.03 -7.20 18.34
CA THR A 142 -11.94 -6.93 19.30
C THR A 142 -11.58 -8.08 20.20
N ASP A 143 -12.50 -9.04 20.38
CA ASP A 143 -12.36 -10.14 21.34
C ASP A 143 -12.11 -11.50 20.65
N GLU A 144 -11.86 -11.48 19.33
CA GLU A 144 -11.63 -12.68 18.55
C GLU A 144 -10.13 -12.97 18.40
N PRO A 145 -9.70 -14.25 18.57
CA PRO A 145 -8.32 -14.65 18.29
C PRO A 145 -7.95 -14.51 16.82
N GLY A 146 -6.65 -14.37 16.57
CA GLY A 146 -6.12 -14.34 15.21
C GLY A 146 -6.06 -12.97 14.58
N THR A 147 -6.28 -11.89 15.34
CA THR A 147 -6.18 -10.53 14.80
C THR A 147 -5.14 -9.70 15.52
N CYS A 148 -4.45 -8.81 14.81
CA CYS A 148 -3.56 -7.81 15.39
C CYS A 148 -3.51 -6.56 14.49
N VAL A 149 -3.52 -5.39 15.11
CA VAL A 149 -3.37 -4.13 14.38
C VAL A 149 -1.90 -3.75 14.29
N THR A 150 -1.49 -3.27 13.13
CA THR A 150 -0.18 -2.65 12.89
C THR A 150 -0.33 -1.22 12.40
N CYS A 151 0.77 -0.49 12.35
CA CYS A 151 0.86 0.81 11.71
C CYS A 151 2.02 0.78 10.71
N VAL A 152 1.70 0.91 9.42
CA VAL A 152 2.66 0.93 8.30
C VAL A 152 2.79 2.33 7.73
N MET A 153 3.87 2.57 7.00
CA MET A 153 4.06 3.82 6.27
C MET A 153 3.65 3.64 4.81
N GLU A 154 2.57 4.27 4.41
CA GLU A 154 2.19 4.40 3.01
C GLU A 154 2.72 5.73 2.48
N GLY A 155 3.92 5.69 1.89
CA GLY A 155 4.66 6.90 1.57
C GLY A 155 5.10 7.65 2.83
N ALA A 156 4.65 8.90 3.02
CA ALA A 156 4.88 9.69 4.24
C ALA A 156 3.76 9.55 5.27
N ARG A 157 2.67 8.87 4.93
CA ARG A 157 1.47 8.79 5.78
C ARG A 157 1.48 7.51 6.61
N PRO A 158 1.38 7.57 7.94
CA PRO A 158 1.14 6.40 8.76
C PRO A 158 -0.32 5.93 8.56
N VAL A 159 -0.49 4.63 8.35
CA VAL A 159 -1.80 3.99 8.15
C VAL A 159 -1.90 2.77 9.06
N LEU A 160 -2.99 2.67 9.82
CA LEU A 160 -3.27 1.47 10.58
C LEU A 160 -3.97 0.43 9.70
N ALA A 161 -3.55 -0.81 9.86
CA ALA A 161 -4.12 -1.96 9.16
C ALA A 161 -4.31 -3.14 10.11
N GLU A 162 -5.37 -3.90 9.91
CA GLU A 162 -5.62 -5.14 10.62
C GLU A 162 -5.05 -6.32 9.86
N VAL A 163 -4.20 -7.09 10.54
CA VAL A 163 -3.68 -8.38 10.06
C VAL A 163 -4.46 -9.48 10.73
N GLN A 164 -5.06 -10.34 9.94
CA GLN A 164 -5.79 -11.53 10.41
C GLN A 164 -5.04 -12.80 10.04
N ALA A 165 -5.02 -13.76 10.94
CA ALA A 165 -4.45 -15.08 10.72
C ALA A 165 -5.42 -16.16 11.20
N LEU A 166 -5.51 -17.24 10.44
CA LEU A 166 -6.25 -18.43 10.81
C LEU A 166 -5.30 -19.63 10.72
N LEU A 167 -5.09 -20.29 11.84
CA LEU A 167 -4.37 -21.56 11.92
C LEU A 167 -5.32 -22.68 12.31
N THR A 168 -5.29 -23.78 11.57
CA THR A 168 -6.10 -24.96 11.86
C THR A 168 -5.25 -26.21 11.63
N PRO A 169 -5.42 -27.29 12.42
CA PRO A 169 -4.71 -28.55 12.19
C PRO A 169 -4.91 -29.03 10.76
N SER A 170 -3.82 -29.37 10.06
CA SER A 170 -3.90 -29.88 8.70
C SER A 170 -4.43 -31.32 8.67
N ALA A 171 -5.50 -31.54 7.91
CA ALA A 171 -6.14 -32.85 7.79
C ALA A 171 -5.37 -33.84 6.90
N PHE A 172 -4.47 -33.36 6.01
CA PHE A 172 -3.89 -34.17 4.94
C PHE A 172 -2.38 -34.33 4.99
N GLY A 173 -1.74 -34.03 6.10
CA GLY A 173 -0.28 -34.19 6.27
C GLY A 173 0.58 -33.20 5.44
N ASN A 174 -0.01 -32.42 4.57
CA ASN A 174 0.64 -31.41 3.74
C ASN A 174 -0.01 -30.03 3.99
N PRO A 175 0.48 -29.26 4.94
CA PRO A 175 -0.16 -28.02 5.37
C PRO A 175 -0.28 -26.99 4.23
N ARG A 176 -1.45 -26.39 4.10
CA ARG A 176 -1.73 -25.32 3.13
C ARG A 176 -1.29 -23.98 3.69
N ARG A 177 -0.76 -23.14 2.81
CA ARG A 177 -0.33 -21.78 3.15
C ARG A 177 -0.93 -20.82 2.13
N SER A 178 -1.56 -19.76 2.61
CA SER A 178 -2.13 -18.72 1.76
C SER A 178 -1.96 -17.35 2.40
N THR A 179 -1.65 -16.36 1.59
CA THR A 179 -1.57 -14.96 2.02
C THR A 179 -2.37 -14.08 1.08
N ASN A 180 -3.01 -13.08 1.63
CA ASN A 180 -3.66 -12.02 0.90
C ASN A 180 -3.27 -10.68 1.54
N GLY A 181 -2.76 -9.73 0.74
CA GLY A 181 -2.26 -8.45 1.25
C GLY A 181 -0.94 -8.52 2.03
N PHE A 182 -0.25 -9.68 2.02
CA PHE A 182 1.05 -9.89 2.68
C PHE A 182 1.93 -10.78 1.81
N ASP A 183 3.25 -10.51 1.76
CA ASP A 183 4.18 -11.31 0.98
C ASP A 183 4.24 -12.76 1.47
N TYR A 184 4.07 -13.70 0.56
CA TYR A 184 4.04 -15.14 0.87
C TYR A 184 5.35 -15.62 1.47
N ASN A 185 6.49 -15.24 0.88
CA ASN A 185 7.80 -15.69 1.36
C ASN A 185 8.11 -15.11 2.73
N ARG A 186 7.72 -13.85 2.97
CA ARG A 186 7.86 -13.21 4.28
C ARG A 186 7.00 -13.92 5.33
N ALA A 187 5.76 -14.25 5.02
CA ALA A 187 4.90 -15.02 5.93
C ALA A 187 5.51 -16.38 6.30
N MET A 188 6.09 -17.09 5.32
CA MET A 188 6.76 -18.37 5.57
C MET A 188 7.99 -18.22 6.48
N LEU A 189 8.77 -17.17 6.31
CA LEU A 189 9.89 -16.85 7.19
C LEU A 189 9.41 -16.57 8.63
N LEU A 190 8.37 -15.77 8.80
CA LEU A 190 7.80 -15.45 10.11
C LEU A 190 7.25 -16.69 10.82
N MET A 191 6.59 -17.59 10.09
CA MET A 191 6.14 -18.89 10.63
C MET A 191 7.30 -19.76 11.09
N ALA A 192 8.39 -19.86 10.32
CA ALA A 192 9.59 -20.60 10.70
C ALA A 192 10.26 -20.00 11.96
N VAL A 193 10.30 -18.67 12.06
CA VAL A 193 10.80 -17.97 13.25
C VAL A 193 9.89 -18.21 14.45
N LEU A 194 8.56 -18.13 14.25
CA LEU A 194 7.57 -18.38 15.30
C LEU A 194 7.72 -19.80 15.86
N GLU A 195 7.92 -20.79 15.00
CA GLU A 195 8.16 -22.16 15.42
C GLU A 195 9.48 -22.31 16.17
N LYS A 196 10.60 -21.94 15.53
CA LYS A 196 11.92 -22.22 16.09
C LYS A 196 12.29 -21.34 17.28
N ARG A 197 11.81 -20.08 17.30
CA ARG A 197 12.16 -19.07 18.32
C ARG A 197 11.00 -18.77 19.26
N GLY A 198 9.76 -18.83 18.78
CA GLY A 198 8.55 -18.65 19.58
C GLY A 198 8.13 -19.90 20.34
N GLY A 199 8.52 -21.07 19.86
CA GLY A 199 8.17 -22.35 20.49
C GLY A 199 6.74 -22.81 20.21
N LEU A 200 6.12 -22.36 19.10
CA LEU A 200 4.78 -22.76 18.68
C LEU A 200 4.88 -23.70 17.47
N SER A 201 4.33 -24.91 17.58
CA SER A 201 4.41 -25.95 16.53
C SER A 201 3.43 -25.68 15.38
N VAL A 202 3.65 -24.60 14.66
CA VAL A 202 2.76 -24.13 13.56
C VAL A 202 2.99 -24.87 12.23
N ASN A 203 4.02 -25.70 12.13
CA ASN A 203 4.39 -26.43 10.90
C ASN A 203 3.34 -27.46 10.50
N THR A 204 2.56 -28.01 11.43
CA THR A 204 1.52 -29.01 11.20
C THR A 204 0.15 -28.38 10.93
N CYS A 205 0.03 -27.07 10.95
CA CYS A 205 -1.23 -26.36 10.75
C CYS A 205 -1.33 -25.80 9.32
N ASP A 206 -2.51 -25.85 8.76
CA ASP A 206 -2.88 -24.95 7.65
C ASP A 206 -2.86 -23.52 8.17
N ALA A 207 -2.33 -22.58 7.40
CA ALA A 207 -2.24 -21.18 7.81
C ALA A 207 -2.68 -20.24 6.68
N TYR A 208 -3.53 -19.32 7.07
CA TYR A 208 -4.08 -18.28 6.21
C TYR A 208 -3.77 -16.92 6.85
N LEU A 209 -3.15 -16.02 6.10
CA LEU A 209 -2.86 -14.66 6.52
C LEU A 209 -3.58 -13.69 5.58
N ASN A 210 -4.34 -12.76 6.15
CA ASN A 210 -5.11 -11.80 5.39
C ASN A 210 -4.94 -10.40 5.98
N VAL A 211 -4.78 -9.41 5.12
CA VAL A 211 -4.81 -7.99 5.49
C VAL A 211 -6.18 -7.44 5.14
N ILE A 212 -6.88 -6.93 6.14
CA ILE A 212 -8.21 -6.37 5.95
C ILE A 212 -8.11 -5.08 5.15
N GLY A 213 -9.14 -4.88 4.32
CA GLY A 213 -9.22 -3.70 3.49
C GLY A 213 -8.35 -3.76 2.23
N GLY A 214 -7.65 -4.91 1.96
CA GLY A 214 -6.89 -5.19 0.75
C GLY A 214 -5.66 -4.32 0.53
N LEU A 215 -5.14 -3.71 1.57
CA LEU A 215 -3.78 -3.15 1.53
C LEU A 215 -2.78 -4.28 1.32
N TYR A 216 -1.73 -3.99 0.58
CA TYR A 216 -0.58 -4.87 0.48
C TYR A 216 0.53 -4.36 1.41
N LEU A 217 0.80 -5.11 2.50
CA LEU A 217 1.82 -4.76 3.47
C LEU A 217 3.18 -5.33 3.02
N ASP A 218 3.98 -4.52 2.36
CA ASP A 218 5.34 -4.84 1.92
C ASP A 218 6.41 -4.35 2.90
N GLU A 219 6.00 -3.58 3.90
CA GLU A 219 6.89 -3.02 4.91
C GLU A 219 7.17 -4.01 6.05
N PRO A 220 8.47 -4.29 6.38
CA PRO A 220 8.83 -5.18 7.48
C PRO A 220 8.28 -4.75 8.86
N GLY A 221 7.88 -3.50 9.02
CA GLY A 221 7.26 -2.99 10.24
C GLY A 221 5.98 -3.72 10.66
N ALA A 222 5.31 -4.43 9.73
CA ALA A 222 4.10 -5.22 9.98
C ALA A 222 4.39 -6.64 10.51
N ASP A 223 5.64 -7.10 10.50
CA ASP A 223 6.01 -8.47 10.88
C ASP A 223 5.54 -8.86 12.27
N LEU A 224 5.73 -7.96 13.24
CA LEU A 224 5.36 -8.23 14.62
C LEU A 224 3.86 -8.45 14.77
N ALA A 225 3.03 -7.69 14.07
CA ALA A 225 1.58 -7.90 14.08
C ALA A 225 1.20 -9.23 13.42
N ALA A 226 1.83 -9.59 12.30
CA ALA A 226 1.62 -10.88 11.66
C ALA A 226 1.99 -12.05 12.59
N VAL A 227 3.13 -11.97 13.28
CA VAL A 227 3.54 -12.97 14.28
C VAL A 227 2.55 -13.07 15.43
N LEU A 228 2.04 -11.95 15.94
CA LEU A 228 1.04 -11.95 17.02
C LEU A 228 -0.30 -12.48 16.54
N ALA A 229 -0.76 -12.15 15.34
CA ALA A 229 -2.00 -12.70 14.77
C ALA A 229 -1.90 -14.23 14.61
N LEU A 230 -0.79 -14.74 14.04
CA LEU A 230 -0.53 -16.17 13.92
C LEU A 230 -0.51 -16.87 15.29
N ALA A 231 0.20 -16.30 16.25
CA ALA A 231 0.31 -16.86 17.60
C ALA A 231 -1.03 -16.81 18.37
N SER A 232 -1.79 -15.72 18.19
CA SER A 232 -3.12 -15.53 18.75
C SER A 232 -4.08 -16.61 18.24
N SER A 233 -4.13 -16.83 16.92
CA SER A 233 -4.92 -17.88 16.30
C SER A 233 -4.49 -19.27 16.78
N PHE A 234 -3.18 -19.54 16.87
CA PHE A 234 -2.67 -20.85 17.33
C PHE A 234 -3.01 -21.15 18.79
N ARG A 235 -3.00 -20.12 19.66
CA ARG A 235 -3.28 -20.25 21.09
C ARG A 235 -4.76 -20.08 21.44
N ASP A 236 -5.58 -19.71 20.48
CA ASP A 236 -6.99 -19.35 20.68
C ASP A 236 -7.15 -18.26 21.77
N LYS A 237 -6.29 -17.24 21.73
CA LYS A 237 -6.28 -16.11 22.66
C LYS A 237 -6.22 -14.79 21.92
N PRO A 238 -7.15 -13.87 22.17
CA PRO A 238 -7.16 -12.57 21.48
C PRO A 238 -5.97 -11.70 21.88
N VAL A 239 -5.48 -10.92 20.94
CA VAL A 239 -4.59 -9.78 21.21
C VAL A 239 -5.41 -8.67 21.87
N PRO A 240 -4.89 -7.96 22.91
CA PRO A 240 -5.65 -6.87 23.53
C PRO A 240 -6.18 -5.86 22.51
N ALA A 241 -7.45 -5.50 22.61
CA ALA A 241 -8.15 -4.65 21.66
C ALA A 241 -7.52 -3.26 21.47
N ASP A 242 -6.91 -2.74 22.52
CA ASP A 242 -6.26 -1.42 22.61
C ASP A 242 -4.78 -1.41 22.23
N LEU A 243 -4.28 -2.54 21.69
CA LEU A 243 -2.86 -2.72 21.36
C LEU A 243 -2.61 -2.66 19.85
N VAL A 244 -1.54 -1.96 19.48
CA VAL A 244 -0.93 -2.00 18.14
C VAL A 244 0.47 -2.59 18.25
N ALA A 245 0.88 -3.38 17.27
CA ALA A 245 2.22 -3.97 17.23
C ALA A 245 2.99 -3.50 16.00
N VAL A 246 4.18 -2.94 16.22
CA VAL A 246 5.04 -2.43 15.16
C VAL A 246 6.46 -2.91 15.38
N GLY A 247 7.07 -3.56 14.36
CA GLY A 247 8.45 -4.03 14.46
C GLY A 247 8.80 -5.01 13.36
N GLU A 248 10.04 -4.95 12.87
CA GLU A 248 10.62 -5.95 11.99
C GLU A 248 11.10 -7.15 12.80
N VAL A 249 10.84 -8.36 12.29
CA VAL A 249 11.27 -9.61 12.93
C VAL A 249 12.43 -10.23 12.16
N GLY A 250 13.59 -10.36 12.80
CA GLY A 250 14.74 -11.05 12.24
C GLY A 250 14.68 -12.57 12.41
N LEU A 251 15.52 -13.30 11.66
CA LEU A 251 15.55 -14.76 11.66
C LEU A 251 16.00 -15.39 13.00
N THR A 252 16.68 -14.63 13.85
CA THR A 252 17.02 -15.09 15.20
C THR A 252 15.93 -14.83 16.22
N GLY A 253 14.81 -14.24 15.78
CA GLY A 253 13.66 -13.86 16.61
C GLY A 253 13.83 -12.50 17.28
N GLU A 254 14.89 -11.74 16.95
CA GLU A 254 15.10 -10.38 17.42
C GLU A 254 14.12 -9.42 16.78
N LEU A 255 13.79 -8.35 17.50
CA LEU A 255 13.01 -7.25 16.98
C LEU A 255 13.90 -6.07 16.62
N ARG A 256 13.71 -5.55 15.41
CA ARG A 256 14.44 -4.43 14.84
C ARG A 256 13.58 -3.20 14.72
N SER A 257 14.24 -2.04 14.80
CA SER A 257 13.59 -0.74 14.70
C SER A 257 12.97 -0.52 13.32
N VAL A 258 11.88 0.23 13.32
CA VAL A 258 11.20 0.70 12.11
C VAL A 258 11.44 2.18 11.88
N SER A 259 11.27 2.63 10.65
CA SER A 259 11.34 4.04 10.28
C SER A 259 10.15 4.83 10.83
N ALA A 260 10.29 6.15 10.97
CA ALA A 260 9.21 7.08 11.29
C ALA A 260 8.36 6.72 12.53
N LEU A 261 8.97 6.11 13.57
CA LEU A 261 8.24 5.59 14.71
C LEU A 261 7.38 6.66 15.41
N ASN A 262 7.86 7.90 15.57
CA ASN A 262 7.06 8.97 16.18
C ASN A 262 5.79 9.31 15.40
N GLN A 263 5.84 9.30 14.05
CA GLN A 263 4.66 9.52 13.21
C GLN A 263 3.64 8.39 13.38
N ARG A 264 4.11 7.12 13.44
CA ARG A 264 3.26 5.97 13.72
C ARG A 264 2.60 6.08 15.10
N LEU A 265 3.35 6.44 16.14
CA LEU A 265 2.82 6.60 17.49
C LEU A 265 1.76 7.70 17.56
N SER A 266 1.96 8.81 16.85
CA SER A 266 0.96 9.88 16.77
C SER A 266 -0.34 9.40 16.12
N GLU A 267 -0.27 8.62 15.05
CA GLU A 267 -1.45 8.07 14.38
C GLU A 267 -2.15 7.01 15.24
N ILE A 268 -1.38 6.11 15.87
CA ILE A 268 -1.88 5.09 16.81
C ILE A 268 -2.68 5.76 17.93
N HIS A 269 -2.12 6.80 18.54
CA HIS A 269 -2.78 7.57 19.59
C HIS A 269 -4.03 8.31 19.10
N ARG A 270 -3.96 8.94 17.92
CA ARG A 270 -5.07 9.67 17.29
C ARG A 270 -6.31 8.78 17.09
N LEU A 271 -6.10 7.49 16.84
CA LEU A 271 -7.17 6.51 16.66
C LEU A 271 -7.61 5.83 17.96
N GLY A 272 -7.12 6.30 19.12
CA GLY A 272 -7.61 5.90 20.43
C GLY A 272 -6.97 4.65 21.02
N PHE A 273 -5.96 4.05 20.37
CA PHE A 273 -5.20 2.94 20.96
C PHE A 273 -4.40 3.43 22.17
N LYS A 274 -4.27 2.55 23.15
CA LYS A 274 -3.64 2.87 24.45
C LYS A 274 -2.29 2.22 24.63
N LYS A 275 -1.97 1.17 23.86
CA LYS A 275 -0.74 0.39 23.96
C LYS A 275 -0.10 0.20 22.61
N CYS A 276 1.23 0.33 22.56
CA CYS A 276 2.00 0.02 21.36
C CYS A 276 3.18 -0.88 21.72
N LEU A 277 3.21 -2.07 21.13
CA LEU A 277 4.34 -3.00 21.20
C LEU A 277 5.39 -2.55 20.19
N VAL A 278 6.59 -2.23 20.66
CA VAL A 278 7.67 -1.69 19.85
C VAL A 278 9.00 -2.39 20.13
N PRO A 279 9.94 -2.42 19.18
CA PRO A 279 11.28 -2.90 19.45
C PRO A 279 11.96 -2.09 20.54
N LYS A 280 12.65 -2.75 21.47
CA LYS A 280 13.37 -2.07 22.58
C LYS A 280 14.50 -1.16 22.09
N ARG A 281 15.11 -1.47 20.94
CA ARG A 281 16.17 -0.66 20.31
C ARG A 281 15.59 0.11 19.14
N HIS A 282 15.73 1.43 19.15
CA HIS A 282 15.16 2.33 18.15
C HIS A 282 16.25 3.00 17.27
N GLY A 283 17.45 2.43 17.26
CA GLY A 283 18.59 3.03 16.56
C GLY A 283 18.98 4.39 17.16
N LYS A 284 19.08 5.41 16.30
CA LYS A 284 19.39 6.78 16.70
C LYS A 284 18.14 7.67 16.88
N GLN A 285 16.94 7.10 16.77
CA GLN A 285 15.70 7.86 16.89
C GLN A 285 15.43 8.21 18.35
N THR A 286 15.15 9.47 18.62
CA THR A 286 14.59 9.90 19.90
C THR A 286 13.08 9.65 19.84
N ILE A 287 12.59 8.80 20.74
CA ILE A 287 11.18 8.45 20.80
C ILE A 287 10.48 9.36 21.79
N VAL A 288 9.43 10.04 21.30
CA VAL A 288 8.58 10.93 22.10
C VAL A 288 7.14 10.41 21.97
N PRO A 289 6.71 9.49 22.85
CA PRO A 289 5.36 8.98 22.81
C PRO A 289 4.34 10.05 23.25
N PRO A 290 3.12 10.03 22.71
CA PRO A 290 2.00 10.76 23.29
C PRO A 290 1.74 10.35 24.75
N GLU A 291 1.25 11.30 25.59
CA GLU A 291 1.14 11.10 27.06
C GLU A 291 0.29 9.87 27.44
N ASP A 292 -0.81 9.62 26.72
CA ASP A 292 -1.75 8.52 27.00
C ASP A 292 -1.43 7.22 26.26
N LEU A 293 -0.30 7.11 25.57
CA LEU A 293 0.10 5.93 24.84
C LEU A 293 1.22 5.18 25.55
N GLN A 294 0.89 4.03 26.12
CA GLN A 294 1.87 3.17 26.77
C GLN A 294 2.72 2.43 25.73
N LEU A 295 4.01 2.67 25.71
CA LEU A 295 4.94 1.86 24.94
C LEU A 295 5.33 0.61 25.72
N ILE A 296 5.29 -0.54 25.02
CA ILE A 296 5.74 -1.83 25.55
C ILE A 296 6.97 -2.26 24.74
N PRO A 297 8.19 -1.92 25.22
CA PRO A 297 9.41 -2.24 24.49
C PRO A 297 9.78 -3.70 24.64
N VAL A 298 9.96 -4.42 23.53
CA VAL A 298 10.33 -5.83 23.49
C VAL A 298 11.59 -6.06 22.66
N ARG A 299 12.41 -7.05 23.04
CA ARG A 299 13.69 -7.35 22.37
C ARG A 299 13.55 -8.43 21.32
N ASN A 300 12.62 -9.35 21.51
CA ASN A 300 12.46 -10.53 20.67
C ASN A 300 11.01 -11.02 20.71
N ILE A 301 10.68 -11.96 19.84
CA ILE A 301 9.32 -12.49 19.72
C ILE A 301 8.84 -13.23 20.98
N ARG A 302 9.74 -13.81 21.80
CA ARG A 302 9.32 -14.49 23.06
C ARG A 302 8.76 -13.49 24.06
N GLU A 303 9.42 -12.32 24.17
CA GLU A 303 8.90 -11.23 25.01
C GLU A 303 7.57 -10.69 24.47
N ALA A 304 7.46 -10.57 23.14
CA ALA A 304 6.21 -10.13 22.51
C ALA A 304 5.06 -11.13 22.72
N LEU A 305 5.32 -12.42 22.62
CA LEU A 305 4.33 -13.47 22.80
C LEU A 305 3.83 -13.60 24.27
N ALA A 306 4.54 -13.04 25.23
CA ALA A 306 4.10 -13.02 26.63
C ALA A 306 2.80 -12.20 26.83
N ILE A 307 2.46 -11.31 25.87
CA ILE A 307 1.19 -10.55 25.91
C ILE A 307 -0.04 -11.44 25.69
N LEU A 308 0.15 -12.66 25.14
CA LEU A 308 -0.90 -13.66 24.91
C LEU A 308 -0.97 -14.71 26.02
N LEU A 309 -0.28 -14.52 27.14
CA LEU A 309 -0.33 -15.38 28.31
C LEU A 309 -1.42 -14.93 29.27
#